data_e5269a3bce58907ca998e6f1f93efcc7
#
_entry.id   e5269a3bce58907ca998e6f1f93efcc7
#
_cell.length_a   1.000
_cell.length_b   1.000
_cell.length_c   1.000
_cell.angle_alpha   90.00
_cell.angle_beta   90.00
_cell.angle_gamma   90.00
#
_symmetry.space_group_name_H-M   'P 1'
#
loop_
_entity.id
_entity.type
_entity.pdbx_description
1 polymer ?
#
loop_
_entity_poly.entity_id
_entity_poly.type
_entity_poly.pdbx_seq_one_letter_code
_entity_poly.pdbx_strand_id
1 'polypeptide(L)'
;GVSSPNSPRALDPMNRILAFMRTGLHLTFAFLLSLGLASYALPDPARLVGTPVLPLAVALAGTYVAGTAWEILHHAGRVARSPARFAPGWLALVTVWWCALVALSADFVWVLFPLVLLALHVLPRWAGLMSAVALWAVAAFVPRLLHPADWSAGSVLGPAVGTVIAVAFFAVYRMLHGEAARHRKVAQQLRATRAELAATEHEAGRMEE
;
A
#
# COMPACT_ATOMS: atom_id res chain seq x y z
N GLY A 1 37.32 16.09 25.31
CA GLY A 1 36.28 15.08 25.32
C GLY A 1 35.54 15.11 23.99
N VAL A 2 35.88 14.17 23.11
CA VAL A 2 35.21 14.01 21.81
C VAL A 2 33.85 13.39 22.10
N SER A 3 32.78 14.15 21.95
CA SER A 3 31.41 13.63 22.03
C SER A 3 31.12 12.71 20.84
N SER A 4 30.86 11.47 21.16
CA SER A 4 30.48 10.37 20.28
C SER A 4 29.25 10.75 19.42
N PRO A 5 29.29 10.57 18.06
CA PRO A 5 28.16 10.87 17.19
C PRO A 5 27.18 9.70 17.01
N ASN A 6 27.09 8.78 17.98
CA ASN A 6 26.21 7.60 17.90
C ASN A 6 25.10 7.64 18.96
N SER A 7 24.26 8.67 18.94
CA SER A 7 22.92 8.50 19.49
C SER A 7 22.08 7.75 18.46
N PRO A 8 21.39 6.64 18.82
CA PRO A 8 20.44 6.00 17.92
C PRO A 8 19.40 7.04 17.54
N ARG A 9 19.32 7.39 16.25
CA ARG A 9 18.32 8.29 15.71
C ARG A 9 16.96 7.74 16.13
N ALA A 10 16.38 8.35 17.15
CA ALA A 10 14.98 8.14 17.45
C ALA A 10 14.23 8.34 16.14
N LEU A 11 13.63 7.27 15.62
CA LEU A 11 12.85 7.34 14.40
C LEU A 11 11.82 8.44 14.59
N ASP A 12 11.86 9.44 13.70
CA ASP A 12 10.93 10.54 13.68
C ASP A 12 9.51 9.96 13.82
N PRO A 13 8.65 10.50 14.73
CA PRO A 13 7.29 10.00 14.94
C PRO A 13 6.51 9.82 13.64
N MET A 14 6.74 10.69 12.66
CA MET A 14 6.13 10.60 11.33
C MET A 14 6.56 9.34 10.58
N ASN A 15 7.84 8.96 10.64
CA ASN A 15 8.33 7.74 10.00
C ASN A 15 7.74 6.48 10.64
N ARG A 16 7.45 6.52 11.95
CA ARG A 16 6.75 5.42 12.64
C ARG A 16 5.32 5.27 12.15
N ILE A 17 4.59 6.37 11.98
CA ILE A 17 3.22 6.36 11.48
C ILE A 17 3.18 5.79 10.06
N LEU A 18 4.06 6.25 9.17
CA LEU A 18 4.14 5.78 7.79
C LEU A 18 4.49 4.28 7.69
N ALA A 19 5.44 3.82 8.52
CA ALA A 19 5.79 2.41 8.60
C ALA A 19 4.62 1.57 9.13
N PHE A 20 3.91 2.07 10.14
CA PHE A 20 2.72 1.42 10.70
C PHE A 20 1.59 1.28 9.65
N MET A 21 1.33 2.34 8.87
CA MET A 21 0.33 2.31 7.80
C MET A 21 0.68 1.28 6.71
N ARG A 22 1.96 1.18 6.33
CA ARG A 22 2.43 0.21 5.34
C ARG A 22 2.32 -1.23 5.86
N THR A 23 2.73 -1.46 7.09
CA THR A 23 2.57 -2.76 7.75
C THR A 23 1.10 -3.13 7.87
N GLY A 24 0.25 -2.17 8.23
CA GLY A 24 -1.20 -2.32 8.31
C GLY A 24 -1.81 -2.76 6.97
N LEU A 25 -1.34 -2.22 5.84
CA LEU A 25 -1.78 -2.63 4.51
C LEU A 25 -1.48 -4.12 4.24
N HIS A 26 -0.27 -4.57 4.54
CA HIS A 26 0.11 -5.97 4.34
C HIS A 26 -0.65 -6.93 5.25
N LEU A 27 -0.84 -6.56 6.51
CA LEU A 27 -1.63 -7.33 7.46
C LEU A 27 -3.10 -7.40 7.05
N THR A 28 -3.66 -6.30 6.58
CA THR A 28 -5.05 -6.24 6.08
C THR A 28 -5.22 -7.14 4.86
N PHE A 29 -4.30 -7.12 3.92
CA PHE A 29 -4.32 -8.02 2.77
C PHE A 29 -4.30 -9.49 3.19
N ALA A 30 -3.35 -9.88 4.04
CA ALA A 30 -3.22 -11.24 4.54
C ALA A 30 -4.47 -11.68 5.32
N PHE A 31 -4.98 -10.81 6.18
CA PHE A 31 -6.18 -11.07 6.97
C PHE A 31 -7.43 -11.27 6.09
N LEU A 32 -7.68 -10.36 5.16
CA LEU A 32 -8.88 -10.42 4.30
C LEU A 32 -8.82 -11.58 3.31
N LEU A 33 -7.65 -11.91 2.79
CA LEU A 33 -7.49 -13.10 1.95
C LEU A 33 -7.71 -14.38 2.75
N SER A 34 -7.17 -14.46 3.96
CA SER A 34 -7.36 -15.60 4.86
C SER A 34 -8.81 -15.73 5.29
N LEU A 35 -9.48 -14.62 5.58
CA LEU A 35 -10.90 -14.59 5.91
C LEU A 35 -11.76 -15.08 4.74
N GLY A 36 -11.45 -14.65 3.51
CA GLY A 36 -12.12 -15.11 2.31
C GLY A 36 -11.96 -16.62 2.11
N LEU A 37 -10.75 -17.16 2.29
CA LEU A 37 -10.48 -18.58 2.23
C LEU A 37 -11.23 -19.36 3.31
N ALA A 38 -11.22 -18.86 4.55
CA ALA A 38 -11.95 -19.48 5.66
C ALA A 38 -13.46 -19.49 5.40
N SER A 39 -14.04 -18.38 4.99
CA SER A 39 -15.47 -18.29 4.66
C SER A 39 -15.85 -19.23 3.51
N TYR A 40 -15.01 -19.36 2.52
CA TYR A 40 -15.23 -20.28 1.39
C TYR A 40 -15.16 -21.76 1.82
N ALA A 41 -14.25 -22.08 2.73
CA ALA A 41 -14.01 -23.44 3.20
C ALA A 41 -14.98 -23.91 4.30
N LEU A 42 -15.58 -22.99 5.07
CA LEU A 42 -16.43 -23.32 6.22
C LEU A 42 -17.62 -24.26 5.89
N PRO A 43 -18.36 -24.08 4.78
CA PRO A 43 -19.46 -24.99 4.46
C PRO A 43 -18.99 -26.41 4.13
N ASP A 44 -17.88 -26.53 3.41
CA ASP A 44 -17.26 -27.80 3.01
C ASP A 44 -15.77 -27.60 2.70
N PRO A 45 -14.86 -28.09 3.57
CA PRO A 45 -13.42 -27.94 3.32
C PRO A 45 -12.92 -28.60 2.03
N ALA A 46 -13.62 -29.61 1.50
CA ALA A 46 -13.29 -30.25 0.24
C ALA A 46 -13.37 -29.30 -0.96
N ARG A 47 -14.10 -28.19 -0.84
CA ARG A 47 -14.19 -27.15 -1.89
C ARG A 47 -12.84 -26.51 -2.20
N LEU A 48 -11.92 -26.44 -1.24
CA LEU A 48 -10.56 -25.91 -1.47
C LEU A 48 -9.76 -26.80 -2.41
N VAL A 49 -9.98 -28.10 -2.39
CA VAL A 49 -9.28 -29.07 -3.23
C VAL A 49 -10.00 -29.29 -4.56
N GLY A 50 -11.33 -29.28 -4.55
CA GLY A 50 -12.17 -29.53 -5.71
C GLY A 50 -12.36 -28.35 -6.67
N THR A 51 -11.90 -27.15 -6.32
CA THR A 51 -12.03 -25.92 -7.08
C THR A 51 -10.67 -25.22 -7.26
N PRO A 52 -10.52 -24.35 -8.26
CA PRO A 52 -9.27 -23.62 -8.47
C PRO A 52 -9.03 -22.47 -7.46
N VAL A 53 -9.86 -22.32 -6.42
CA VAL A 53 -9.76 -21.24 -5.44
C VAL A 53 -8.42 -21.24 -4.70
N LEU A 54 -7.98 -22.38 -4.20
CA LEU A 54 -6.71 -22.46 -3.48
C LEU A 54 -5.50 -22.13 -4.35
N PRO A 55 -5.33 -22.70 -5.57
CA PRO A 55 -4.26 -22.30 -6.47
C PRO A 55 -4.29 -20.80 -6.82
N LEU A 56 -5.47 -20.23 -7.08
CA LEU A 56 -5.62 -18.80 -7.38
C LEU A 56 -5.27 -17.92 -6.17
N ALA A 57 -5.68 -18.32 -4.98
CA ALA A 57 -5.33 -17.59 -3.76
C ALA A 57 -3.81 -17.64 -3.50
N VAL A 58 -3.17 -18.78 -3.73
CA VAL A 58 -1.71 -18.93 -3.65
C VAL A 58 -1.01 -18.08 -4.71
N ALA A 59 -1.51 -18.05 -5.94
CA ALA A 59 -0.98 -17.21 -7.01
C ALA A 59 -1.10 -15.72 -6.66
N LEU A 60 -2.24 -15.29 -6.13
CA LEU A 60 -2.46 -13.93 -5.66
C LEU A 60 -1.49 -13.56 -4.53
N ALA A 61 -1.43 -14.37 -3.49
CA ALA A 61 -0.54 -14.14 -2.34
C ALA A 61 0.93 -14.16 -2.76
N GLY A 62 1.34 -15.10 -3.59
CA GLY A 62 2.70 -15.22 -4.11
C GLY A 62 3.11 -14.02 -4.96
N THR A 63 2.25 -13.56 -5.84
CA THR A 63 2.48 -12.36 -6.67
C THR A 63 2.59 -11.11 -5.80
N TYR A 64 1.71 -10.97 -4.82
CA TYR A 64 1.73 -9.86 -3.88
C TYR A 64 3.03 -9.82 -3.07
N VAL A 65 3.41 -10.95 -2.48
CA VAL A 65 4.65 -11.07 -1.68
C VAL A 65 5.89 -10.86 -2.53
N ALA A 66 5.92 -11.38 -3.75
CA ALA A 66 7.06 -11.22 -4.67
C ALA A 66 7.32 -9.74 -5.00
N GLY A 67 6.27 -8.98 -5.32
CA GLY A 67 6.38 -7.54 -5.60
C GLY A 67 6.80 -6.73 -4.37
N THR A 68 6.23 -7.04 -3.22
CA THR A 68 6.57 -6.40 -1.94
C THR A 68 8.01 -6.70 -1.52
N ALA A 69 8.44 -7.96 -1.65
CA ALA A 69 9.81 -8.37 -1.35
C ALA A 69 10.81 -7.69 -2.29
N TRP A 70 10.50 -7.56 -3.56
CA TRP A 70 11.35 -6.84 -4.51
C TRP A 70 11.53 -5.37 -4.11
N GLU A 71 10.45 -4.69 -3.74
CA GLU A 71 10.51 -3.31 -3.27
C GLU A 71 11.39 -3.18 -2.01
N ILE A 72 11.18 -4.05 -1.03
CA ILE A 72 11.97 -4.07 0.21
C ILE A 72 13.46 -4.32 -0.09
N LEU A 73 13.79 -5.29 -0.93
CA LEU A 73 15.17 -5.62 -1.30
C LEU A 73 15.84 -4.49 -2.10
N HIS A 74 15.08 -3.80 -2.94
CA HIS A 74 15.58 -2.64 -3.67
C HIS A 74 15.93 -1.48 -2.73
N HIS A 75 15.05 -1.15 -1.78
CA HIS A 75 15.31 -0.11 -0.77
C HIS A 75 16.46 -0.48 0.19
N ALA A 76 16.69 -1.77 0.42
CA ALA A 76 17.83 -2.25 1.18
C ALA A 76 19.16 -2.27 0.38
N GLY A 77 19.14 -1.87 -0.90
CA GLY A 77 20.31 -1.85 -1.77
C GLY A 77 20.77 -3.23 -2.25
N ARG A 78 20.01 -4.29 -2.00
CA ARG A 78 20.34 -5.66 -2.39
C ARG A 78 20.01 -5.98 -3.85
N VAL A 79 19.08 -5.24 -4.46
CA VAL A 79 18.69 -5.39 -5.86
C VAL A 79 18.85 -4.05 -6.55
N ALA A 80 19.62 -4.02 -7.64
CA ALA A 80 19.93 -2.78 -8.38
C ALA A 80 18.75 -2.27 -9.21
N ARG A 81 17.91 -3.16 -9.73
CA ARG A 81 16.75 -2.78 -10.55
C ARG A 81 15.60 -2.26 -9.71
N SER A 82 15.14 -1.04 -10.01
CA SER A 82 13.94 -0.49 -9.40
C SER A 82 12.69 -1.23 -9.87
N PRO A 83 11.78 -1.65 -8.95
CA PRO A 83 10.50 -2.24 -9.32
C PRO A 83 9.51 -1.23 -9.90
N ALA A 84 9.76 0.08 -9.82
CA ALA A 84 8.83 1.13 -10.20
C ALA A 84 8.35 1.03 -11.65
N ARG A 85 9.21 0.58 -12.57
CA ARG A 85 8.84 0.38 -13.99
C ARG A 85 7.83 -0.75 -14.18
N PHE A 86 7.91 -1.78 -13.36
CA PHE A 86 7.07 -2.98 -13.46
C PHE A 86 5.86 -2.97 -12.52
N ALA A 87 5.77 -1.98 -11.63
CA ALA A 87 4.72 -1.88 -10.64
C ALA A 87 3.29 -1.86 -11.25
N PRO A 88 2.98 -1.10 -12.32
CA PRO A 88 1.67 -1.16 -12.95
C PRO A 88 1.31 -2.55 -13.51
N GLY A 89 2.27 -3.23 -14.14
CA GLY A 89 2.08 -4.59 -14.64
C GLY A 89 1.87 -5.61 -13.52
N TRP A 90 2.61 -5.49 -12.44
CA TRP A 90 2.43 -6.28 -11.23
C TRP A 90 1.06 -6.06 -10.60
N LEU A 91 0.61 -4.82 -10.48
CA LEU A 91 -0.73 -4.47 -10.00
C LEU A 91 -1.82 -5.09 -10.89
N ALA A 92 -1.65 -5.03 -12.21
CA ALA A 92 -2.57 -5.65 -13.15
C ALA A 92 -2.67 -7.17 -12.93
N LEU A 93 -1.54 -7.83 -12.72
CA LEU A 93 -1.51 -9.28 -12.45
C LEU A 93 -2.19 -9.63 -11.12
N VAL A 94 -1.92 -8.88 -10.06
CA VAL A 94 -2.61 -9.05 -8.77
C VAL A 94 -4.11 -8.86 -8.94
N THR A 95 -4.53 -7.87 -9.68
CA THR A 95 -5.95 -7.60 -9.97
C THR A 95 -6.61 -8.72 -10.76
N VAL A 96 -5.92 -9.29 -11.74
CA VAL A 96 -6.43 -10.44 -12.53
C VAL A 96 -6.67 -11.66 -11.64
N TRP A 97 -5.73 -11.98 -10.74
CA TRP A 97 -5.92 -13.08 -9.79
C TRP A 97 -7.11 -12.84 -8.86
N TRP A 98 -7.24 -11.62 -8.38
CA TRP A 98 -8.39 -11.25 -7.53
C TRP A 98 -9.71 -11.31 -8.29
N CYS A 99 -9.79 -10.80 -9.52
CA CYS A 99 -10.99 -10.90 -10.36
C CYS A 99 -11.41 -12.35 -10.56
N ALA A 100 -10.44 -13.26 -10.81
CA ALA A 100 -10.71 -14.67 -10.95
C ALA A 100 -11.30 -15.28 -9.66
N LEU A 101 -10.77 -14.89 -8.48
CA LEU A 101 -11.32 -15.33 -7.20
C LEU A 101 -12.73 -14.80 -6.95
N VAL A 102 -12.99 -13.54 -7.24
CA VAL A 102 -14.34 -12.94 -7.10
C VAL A 102 -15.35 -13.60 -8.04
N ALA A 103 -14.91 -13.97 -9.23
CA ALA A 103 -15.74 -14.72 -10.19
C ALA A 103 -16.14 -16.10 -9.65
N LEU A 104 -15.28 -16.74 -8.86
CA LEU A 104 -15.56 -18.03 -8.23
C LEU A 104 -16.38 -17.91 -6.93
N SER A 105 -16.15 -16.87 -6.14
CA SER A 105 -16.85 -16.66 -4.86
C SER A 105 -16.87 -15.19 -4.45
N ALA A 106 -18.01 -14.74 -3.94
CA ALA A 106 -18.17 -13.41 -3.34
C ALA A 106 -17.39 -13.24 -2.01
N ASP A 107 -16.92 -14.33 -1.41
CA ASP A 107 -16.14 -14.28 -0.16
C ASP A 107 -14.84 -13.48 -0.29
N PHE A 108 -14.30 -13.33 -1.51
CA PHE A 108 -13.07 -12.60 -1.80
C PHE A 108 -13.27 -11.12 -2.15
N VAL A 109 -14.50 -10.63 -2.11
CA VAL A 109 -14.83 -9.22 -2.41
C VAL A 109 -14.08 -8.26 -1.48
N TRP A 110 -13.92 -8.61 -0.21
CA TRP A 110 -13.30 -7.77 0.81
C TRP A 110 -11.80 -7.49 0.59
N VAL A 111 -11.12 -8.31 -0.20
CA VAL A 111 -9.73 -8.05 -0.63
C VAL A 111 -9.64 -6.79 -1.53
N LEU A 112 -10.77 -6.27 -1.98
CA LEU A 112 -10.89 -4.98 -2.66
C LEU A 112 -10.14 -3.85 -1.92
N PHE A 113 -10.25 -3.75 -0.60
CA PHE A 113 -9.72 -2.62 0.16
C PHE A 113 -8.20 -2.48 0.06
N PRO A 114 -7.39 -3.50 0.34
CA PRO A 114 -5.95 -3.41 0.13
C PRO A 114 -5.58 -3.20 -1.35
N LEU A 115 -6.36 -3.74 -2.30
CA LEU A 115 -6.12 -3.51 -3.72
C LEU A 115 -6.39 -2.07 -4.15
N VAL A 116 -7.42 -1.42 -3.61
CA VAL A 116 -7.68 0.01 -3.84
C VAL A 116 -6.53 0.86 -3.32
N LEU A 117 -6.07 0.60 -2.10
CA LEU A 117 -4.91 1.30 -1.51
C LEU A 117 -3.65 1.09 -2.35
N LEU A 118 -3.43 -0.12 -2.84
CA LEU A 118 -2.31 -0.46 -3.70
C LEU A 118 -2.37 0.27 -5.04
N ALA A 119 -3.55 0.31 -5.68
CA ALA A 119 -3.77 1.03 -6.94
C ALA A 119 -3.52 2.54 -6.78
N LEU A 120 -4.01 3.13 -5.69
CA LEU A 120 -3.79 4.54 -5.37
C LEU A 120 -2.31 4.87 -5.10
N HIS A 121 -1.56 3.89 -4.55
CA HIS A 121 -0.13 4.06 -4.28
C HIS A 121 0.73 3.91 -5.55
N VAL A 122 0.42 2.94 -6.39
CA VAL A 122 1.22 2.60 -7.58
C VAL A 122 0.93 3.50 -8.78
N LEU A 123 -0.34 3.86 -8.98
CA LEU A 123 -0.79 4.60 -10.16
C LEU A 123 -0.80 6.11 -9.92
N PRO A 124 -0.71 6.91 -11.01
CA PRO A 124 -0.96 8.34 -10.93
C PRO A 124 -2.36 8.64 -10.37
N ARG A 125 -2.53 9.82 -9.78
CA ARG A 125 -3.74 10.21 -9.05
C ARG A 125 -5.05 9.85 -9.76
N TRP A 126 -5.19 10.23 -11.02
CA TRP A 126 -6.42 9.97 -11.77
C TRP A 126 -6.60 8.49 -12.15
N ALA A 127 -5.52 7.85 -12.58
CA ALA A 127 -5.54 6.43 -12.89
C ALA A 127 -5.83 5.59 -11.64
N GLY A 128 -5.30 5.97 -10.48
CA GLY A 128 -5.60 5.33 -9.21
C GLY A 128 -7.07 5.46 -8.81
N LEU A 129 -7.67 6.64 -8.93
CA LEU A 129 -9.09 6.85 -8.65
C LEU A 129 -10.00 6.08 -9.61
N MET A 130 -9.68 6.09 -10.91
CA MET A 130 -10.42 5.31 -11.90
C MET A 130 -10.32 3.81 -11.64
N SER A 131 -9.13 3.33 -11.25
CA SER A 131 -8.93 1.94 -10.84
C SER A 131 -9.72 1.58 -9.58
N ALA A 132 -9.82 2.47 -8.60
CA ALA A 132 -10.63 2.26 -7.41
C ALA A 132 -12.12 2.09 -7.76
N VAL A 133 -12.64 2.92 -8.65
CA VAL A 133 -14.02 2.79 -9.15
C VAL A 133 -14.21 1.48 -9.92
N ALA A 134 -13.27 1.11 -10.78
CA ALA A 134 -13.32 -0.14 -11.56
C ALA A 134 -13.29 -1.38 -10.63
N LEU A 135 -12.41 -1.38 -9.64
CA LEU A 135 -12.31 -2.46 -8.64
C LEU A 135 -13.61 -2.59 -7.82
N TRP A 136 -14.17 -1.46 -7.40
CA TRP A 136 -15.47 -1.45 -6.74
C TRP A 136 -16.58 -2.02 -7.64
N ALA A 137 -16.62 -1.62 -8.91
CA ALA A 137 -17.61 -2.13 -9.86
C ALA A 137 -17.51 -3.64 -10.05
N VAL A 138 -16.30 -4.18 -10.13
CA VAL A 138 -16.07 -5.64 -10.17
C VAL A 138 -16.60 -6.31 -8.91
N ALA A 139 -16.27 -5.78 -7.73
CA ALA A 139 -16.70 -6.34 -6.45
C ALA A 139 -18.23 -6.30 -6.28
N ALA A 140 -18.88 -5.25 -6.76
CA ALA A 140 -20.33 -5.06 -6.63
C ALA A 140 -21.14 -5.87 -7.65
N PHE A 141 -20.68 -5.97 -8.89
CA PHE A 141 -21.50 -6.46 -10.00
C PHE A 141 -21.10 -7.82 -10.54
N VAL A 142 -19.85 -8.25 -10.43
CA VAL A 142 -19.45 -9.61 -10.87
C VAL A 142 -20.18 -10.70 -10.08
N PRO A 143 -20.31 -10.62 -8.75
CA PRO A 143 -21.12 -11.57 -7.99
C PRO A 143 -22.59 -11.57 -8.39
N ARG A 144 -23.16 -10.40 -8.75
CA ARG A 144 -24.54 -10.33 -9.26
C ARG A 144 -24.74 -11.10 -10.54
N LEU A 145 -23.77 -11.01 -11.45
CA LEU A 145 -23.88 -11.67 -12.77
C LEU A 145 -23.70 -13.18 -12.68
N LEU A 146 -22.80 -13.64 -11.81
CA LEU A 146 -22.41 -15.05 -11.71
C LEU A 146 -23.15 -15.80 -10.59
N HIS A 147 -23.52 -15.12 -9.51
CA HIS A 147 -24.19 -15.68 -8.33
C HIS A 147 -25.34 -14.78 -7.87
N PRO A 148 -26.38 -14.57 -8.70
CA PRO A 148 -27.45 -13.59 -8.41
C PRO A 148 -28.26 -13.94 -7.15
N ALA A 149 -28.32 -15.18 -6.73
CA ALA A 149 -29.05 -15.61 -5.54
C ALA A 149 -28.48 -15.05 -4.21
N ASP A 150 -27.17 -14.82 -4.18
CA ASP A 150 -26.46 -14.33 -2.99
C ASP A 150 -26.25 -12.82 -3.01
N TRP A 151 -26.74 -12.12 -4.03
CA TRP A 151 -26.55 -10.69 -4.20
C TRP A 151 -27.63 -9.89 -3.47
N SER A 152 -27.20 -8.82 -2.78
CA SER A 152 -28.09 -7.89 -2.08
C SER A 152 -27.61 -6.44 -2.28
N ALA A 153 -28.41 -5.46 -1.85
CA ALA A 153 -27.98 -4.07 -1.83
C ALA A 153 -26.72 -3.84 -0.98
N GLY A 154 -26.52 -4.64 0.08
CA GLY A 154 -25.32 -4.64 0.88
C GLY A 154 -24.06 -5.01 0.09
N SER A 155 -24.19 -5.84 -0.94
CA SER A 155 -23.08 -6.22 -1.83
C SER A 155 -22.54 -5.04 -2.67
N VAL A 156 -23.35 -4.00 -2.85
CA VAL A 156 -22.94 -2.75 -3.51
C VAL A 156 -22.48 -1.72 -2.48
N LEU A 157 -23.28 -1.51 -1.44
CA LEU A 157 -23.06 -0.47 -0.45
C LEU A 157 -21.86 -0.76 0.45
N GLY A 158 -21.66 -2.01 0.88
CA GLY A 158 -20.53 -2.42 1.73
C GLY A 158 -19.19 -2.09 1.07
N PRO A 159 -18.90 -2.63 -0.11
CA PRO A 159 -17.69 -2.29 -0.87
C PRO A 159 -17.58 -0.81 -1.22
N ALA A 160 -18.70 -0.09 -1.49
CA ALA A 160 -18.68 1.35 -1.75
C ALA A 160 -18.18 2.14 -0.54
N VAL A 161 -18.75 1.89 0.64
CA VAL A 161 -18.33 2.54 1.90
C VAL A 161 -16.87 2.26 2.19
N GLY A 162 -16.44 0.99 2.07
CA GLY A 162 -15.06 0.62 2.29
C GLY A 162 -14.10 1.24 1.28
N THR A 163 -14.48 1.38 0.01
CA THR A 163 -13.68 2.05 -1.01
C THR A 163 -13.53 3.54 -0.68
N VAL A 164 -14.59 4.22 -0.26
CA VAL A 164 -14.52 5.62 0.19
C VAL A 164 -13.59 5.76 1.40
N ILE A 165 -13.69 4.87 2.38
CA ILE A 165 -12.79 4.85 3.54
C ILE A 165 -11.34 4.62 3.11
N ALA A 166 -11.07 3.69 2.20
CA ALA A 166 -9.73 3.43 1.69
C ALA A 166 -9.15 4.64 0.96
N VAL A 167 -9.94 5.32 0.13
CA VAL A 167 -9.52 6.55 -0.56
C VAL A 167 -9.24 7.67 0.44
N ALA A 168 -10.09 7.87 1.45
CA ALA A 168 -9.87 8.85 2.50
C ALA A 168 -8.61 8.55 3.32
N PHE A 169 -8.40 7.29 3.69
CA PHE A 169 -7.20 6.84 4.39
C PHE A 169 -5.93 7.11 3.58
N PHE A 170 -5.98 6.83 2.28
CA PHE A 170 -4.86 7.11 1.38
C PHE A 170 -4.60 8.62 1.21
N ALA A 171 -5.64 9.45 1.16
CA ALA A 171 -5.51 10.90 1.12
C ALA A 171 -4.78 11.43 2.37
N VAL A 172 -5.16 10.94 3.55
CA VAL A 172 -4.47 11.26 4.81
C VAL A 172 -3.01 10.79 4.78
N TYR A 173 -2.75 9.56 4.32
CA TYR A 173 -1.41 9.04 4.17
C TYR A 173 -0.53 9.94 3.27
N ARG A 174 -1.05 10.36 2.12
CA ARG A 174 -0.33 11.26 1.19
C ARG A 174 -0.08 12.64 1.80
N MET A 175 -1.05 13.18 2.53
CA MET A 175 -0.89 14.46 3.21
C MET A 175 0.23 14.41 4.25
N LEU A 176 0.24 13.37 5.09
CA LEU A 176 1.29 13.14 6.09
C LEU A 176 2.66 12.95 5.45
N HIS A 177 2.72 12.22 4.34
CA HIS A 177 3.96 12.00 3.61
C HIS A 177 4.51 13.30 2.99
N GLY A 178 3.63 14.11 2.42
CA GLY A 178 3.98 15.43 1.89
C GLY A 178 4.47 16.39 2.96
N GLU A 179 3.83 16.40 4.12
CA GLU A 179 4.22 17.23 5.27
C GLU A 179 5.61 16.84 5.80
N ALA A 180 5.86 15.53 5.94
CA ALA A 180 7.17 15.03 6.34
C ALA A 180 8.28 15.43 5.36
N ALA A 181 8.01 15.43 4.07
CA ALA A 181 8.95 15.88 3.05
C ALA A 181 9.23 17.39 3.14
N ARG A 182 8.19 18.20 3.38
CA ARG A 182 8.33 19.65 3.59
C ARG A 182 9.18 19.95 4.81
N HIS A 183 8.91 19.32 5.93
CA HIS A 183 9.70 19.52 7.16
C HIS A 183 11.18 19.18 6.98
N ARG A 184 11.48 18.11 6.27
CA ARG A 184 12.88 17.74 5.93
C ARG A 184 13.55 18.83 5.09
N LYS A 185 12.86 19.36 4.07
CA LYS A 185 13.38 20.41 3.20
C LYS A 185 13.67 21.70 3.98
N VAL A 186 12.73 22.13 4.83
CA VAL A 186 12.91 23.32 5.68
C VAL A 186 14.08 23.14 6.66
N ALA A 187 14.18 21.96 7.28
CA ALA A 187 15.29 21.66 8.19
C ALA A 187 16.65 21.67 7.46
N GLN A 188 16.73 21.19 6.23
CA GLN A 188 17.94 21.23 5.42
C GLN A 188 18.30 22.69 5.05
N GLN A 189 17.34 23.49 4.62
CA GLN A 189 17.54 24.92 4.30
C GLN A 189 18.05 25.68 5.53
N LEU A 190 17.44 25.46 6.68
CA LEU A 190 17.85 26.11 7.92
C LEU A 190 19.30 25.75 8.31
N ARG A 191 19.69 24.49 8.14
CA ARG A 191 21.07 24.05 8.39
C ARG A 191 22.06 24.70 7.42
N ALA A 192 21.71 24.79 6.14
CA ALA A 192 22.53 25.45 5.13
C ALA A 192 22.74 26.94 5.46
N THR A 193 21.66 27.67 5.77
CA THR A 193 21.73 29.10 6.13
C THR A 193 22.56 29.32 7.40
N ARG A 194 22.42 28.44 8.42
CA ARG A 194 23.25 28.53 9.63
C ARG A 194 24.73 28.30 9.35
N ALA A 195 25.06 27.37 8.45
CA ALA A 195 26.43 27.10 8.05
C ALA A 195 27.04 28.30 7.30
N GLU A 196 26.26 28.93 6.39
CA GLU A 196 26.68 30.14 5.69
C GLU A 196 26.93 31.32 6.66
N LEU A 197 26.04 31.54 7.61
CA LEU A 197 26.20 32.58 8.64
C LEU A 197 27.46 32.35 9.46
N ALA A 198 27.68 31.12 9.94
CA ALA A 198 28.87 30.79 10.69
C ALA A 198 30.16 30.98 9.90
N ALA A 199 30.15 30.67 8.60
CA ALA A 199 31.29 30.92 7.72
C ALA A 199 31.57 32.42 7.55
N THR A 200 30.51 33.22 7.37
CA THR A 200 30.62 34.69 7.20
C THR A 200 31.11 35.34 8.50
N GLU A 201 30.62 34.93 9.64
CA GLU A 201 31.08 35.41 10.95
C GLU A 201 32.56 35.06 11.17
N HIS A 202 32.99 33.86 10.77
CA HIS A 202 34.38 33.45 10.90
C HIS A 202 35.32 34.24 9.99
N GLU A 203 34.87 34.56 8.77
CA GLU A 203 35.61 35.42 7.86
C GLU A 203 35.71 36.87 8.36
N ALA A 204 34.63 37.43 8.89
CA ALA A 204 34.59 38.75 9.46
C ALA A 204 35.56 38.88 10.66
N GLY A 205 35.52 37.89 11.57
CA GLY A 205 36.44 37.85 12.73
C GLY A 205 37.92 37.74 12.33
N ARG A 206 38.25 37.12 11.21
CA ARG A 206 39.63 37.06 10.66
C ARG A 206 40.12 38.34 10.03
N MET A 207 39.24 39.22 9.60
CA MET A 207 39.61 40.52 9.03
C MET A 207 39.81 41.61 10.07
N GLU A 208 39.38 41.37 11.31
CA GLU A 208 39.55 42.32 12.43
C GLU A 208 40.85 42.06 13.26
N GLU A 209 41.56 40.96 13.01
CA GLU A 209 42.89 40.65 13.59
C GLU A 209 44.03 41.15 12.65
#